data_e66603711665027f4d4df93fde820bff
#
_entry.id   e66603711665027f4d4df93fde820bff
#
_cell.length_a   1.000
_cell.length_b   1.000
_cell.length_c   1.000
_cell.angle_alpha   90.00
_cell.angle_beta   90.00
_cell.angle_gamma   90.00
#
_symmetry.space_group_name_H-M   'P 1'
#
loop_
_entity.id
_entity.type
_entity.pdbx_description
1 polymer ?
#
loop_
_entity_poly.entity_id
_entity_poly.type
_entity_poly.pdbx_seq_one_letter_code
_entity_poly.pdbx_strand_id
1 'polypeptide(L)'
;EYRAGLYPSGKNFPPAGHVKKGLKIAKTIKPLDTLGNVNYETGKIVLAGFGGSTTGEPWNHLIEITNFDATVNPCLKLLNATNSGEGMESMNVDHPDYWDYIEDTRIRPKGLTPAQVQIAWLFNGSRADTIFDMPAYRDSIERKVQLALAAMLIEYPNLKLVYVGSPYYAGYADPTYEMYTSIHEPGSYRCAFGFKAAVEKQIMGDPMYKYTAPGKVVPFMLWGPYLWTDGDQPRTYDSLFWDCEDDFRVDG
;
A
#
# COMPACT_ATOMS: atom_id res chain seq x y z
N GLU A 1 -24.41 7.67 2.79
CA GLU A 1 -23.63 8.56 3.66
C GLU A 1 -22.25 7.98 3.90
N TYR A 2 -21.19 8.74 3.59
CA TYR A 2 -19.81 8.31 3.80
C TYR A 2 -19.40 8.63 5.23
N ARG A 3 -19.05 7.60 6.00
CA ARG A 3 -18.59 7.78 7.38
C ARG A 3 -17.08 7.90 7.43
N ALA A 4 -16.57 8.80 8.23
CA ALA A 4 -15.15 8.90 8.57
C ALA A 4 -14.62 7.61 9.23
N GLY A 5 -13.31 7.54 9.45
CA GLY A 5 -12.62 6.38 10.03
C GLY A 5 -12.21 5.34 9.00
N LEU A 6 -11.17 4.59 9.32
CA LEU A 6 -10.49 3.65 8.41
C LEU A 6 -11.16 2.27 8.34
N TYR A 7 -11.96 1.93 9.33
CA TYR A 7 -12.60 0.62 9.49
C TYR A 7 -14.12 0.73 9.64
N PRO A 8 -14.87 -0.39 9.58
CA PRO A 8 -16.30 -0.40 9.69
C PRO A 8 -16.84 0.39 10.90
N SER A 9 -18.01 0.99 10.74
CA SER A 9 -18.67 1.82 11.75
C SER A 9 -17.91 3.10 12.13
N GLY A 10 -17.05 3.61 11.26
CA GLY A 10 -16.32 4.87 11.47
C GLY A 10 -15.19 4.78 12.50
N LYS A 11 -14.65 3.60 12.73
CA LYS A 11 -13.54 3.39 13.67
C LYS A 11 -12.19 3.57 12.99
N ASN A 12 -11.20 4.03 13.75
CA ASN A 12 -9.79 4.08 13.30
C ASN A 12 -8.99 2.84 13.70
N PHE A 13 -9.61 1.88 14.39
CA PHE A 13 -8.98 0.64 14.80
C PHE A 13 -9.68 -0.55 14.18
N PRO A 14 -8.93 -1.59 13.76
CA PRO A 14 -9.52 -2.79 13.21
C PRO A 14 -10.38 -3.54 14.26
N PRO A 15 -11.46 -4.21 13.84
CA PRO A 15 -12.23 -5.07 14.74
C PRO A 15 -11.35 -6.15 15.38
N ALA A 16 -11.59 -6.47 16.67
CA ALA A 16 -10.78 -7.45 17.41
C ALA A 16 -10.67 -8.82 16.72
N GLY A 17 -11.76 -9.26 16.07
CA GLY A 17 -11.73 -10.50 15.28
C GLY A 17 -10.79 -10.43 14.08
N HIS A 18 -10.68 -9.27 13.42
CA HIS A 18 -9.77 -9.03 12.31
C HIS A 18 -8.31 -9.01 12.82
N VAL A 19 -8.04 -8.30 13.91
CA VAL A 19 -6.72 -8.31 14.57
C VAL A 19 -6.27 -9.74 14.89
N LYS A 20 -7.15 -10.54 15.52
CA LYS A 20 -6.84 -11.93 15.88
C LYS A 20 -6.47 -12.78 14.65
N LYS A 21 -7.15 -12.57 13.53
CA LYS A 21 -6.84 -13.25 12.26
C LYS A 21 -5.48 -12.79 11.71
N GLY A 22 -5.22 -11.48 11.67
CA GLY A 22 -3.94 -10.92 11.23
C GLY A 22 -2.75 -11.42 12.07
N LEU A 23 -2.89 -11.47 13.39
CA LEU A 23 -1.85 -12.01 14.28
C LEU A 23 -1.56 -13.50 14.03
N LYS A 24 -2.58 -14.31 13.70
CA LYS A 24 -2.36 -15.71 13.29
C LYS A 24 -1.54 -15.81 12.01
N ILE A 25 -1.82 -14.96 11.03
CA ILE A 25 -1.08 -14.91 9.77
C ILE A 25 0.34 -14.42 10.02
N ALA A 26 0.53 -13.35 10.78
CA ALA A 26 1.85 -12.80 11.11
C ALA A 26 2.78 -13.85 11.73
N LYS A 27 2.27 -14.73 12.60
CA LYS A 27 3.03 -15.84 13.19
C LYS A 27 3.54 -16.87 12.16
N THR A 28 2.99 -16.89 10.95
CA THR A 28 3.43 -17.77 9.87
C THR A 28 4.54 -17.17 9.00
N ILE A 29 4.87 -15.88 9.20
CA ILE A 29 5.97 -15.22 8.51
C ILE A 29 7.28 -15.76 9.07
N LYS A 30 8.18 -16.19 8.18
CA LYS A 30 9.46 -16.82 8.51
C LYS A 30 10.53 -16.30 7.55
N PRO A 31 11.80 -16.27 7.96
CA PRO A 31 12.87 -15.99 7.01
C PRO A 31 12.89 -17.02 5.88
N LEU A 32 12.90 -16.56 4.63
CA LEU A 32 12.90 -17.43 3.44
C LEU A 32 14.22 -17.27 2.66
N ASP A 33 14.71 -18.37 2.12
CA ASP A 33 15.77 -18.35 1.11
C ASP A 33 15.24 -17.85 -0.25
N THR A 34 16.11 -17.76 -1.25
CA THR A 34 15.76 -17.29 -2.59
C THR A 34 14.78 -18.20 -3.35
N LEU A 35 14.58 -19.42 -2.89
CA LEU A 35 13.60 -20.37 -3.43
C LEU A 35 12.27 -20.36 -2.67
N GLY A 36 12.19 -19.55 -1.60
CA GLY A 36 10.98 -19.45 -0.76
C GLY A 36 10.88 -20.51 0.33
N ASN A 37 11.93 -21.28 0.60
CA ASN A 37 11.97 -22.22 1.70
C ASN A 37 12.39 -21.53 3.00
N VAL A 38 11.88 -22.02 4.14
CA VAL A 38 12.26 -21.49 5.45
C VAL A 38 13.75 -21.72 5.71
N ASN A 39 14.47 -20.65 5.97
CA ASN A 39 15.89 -20.65 6.30
C ASN A 39 16.19 -19.64 7.41
N TYR A 40 16.52 -20.11 8.61
CA TYR A 40 16.80 -19.25 9.75
C TYR A 40 18.23 -18.72 9.79
N GLU A 41 19.15 -19.24 8.98
CA GLU A 41 20.55 -18.83 8.96
C GLU A 41 20.78 -17.64 8.03
N THR A 42 20.29 -17.72 6.80
CA THR A 42 20.54 -16.71 5.74
C THR A 42 19.27 -16.11 5.15
N GLY A 43 18.11 -16.68 5.45
CA GLY A 43 16.82 -16.28 4.91
C GLY A 43 16.43 -14.85 5.28
N LYS A 44 15.53 -14.26 4.50
CA LYS A 44 15.03 -12.90 4.68
C LYS A 44 13.50 -12.90 4.82
N ILE A 45 13.02 -11.94 5.60
CA ILE A 45 11.62 -11.52 5.63
C ILE A 45 11.55 -10.22 4.83
N VAL A 46 11.04 -10.25 3.62
CA VAL A 46 10.96 -9.04 2.80
C VAL A 46 9.63 -8.35 3.03
N LEU A 47 9.71 -7.07 3.41
CA LEU A 47 8.62 -6.11 3.45
C LEU A 47 8.87 -5.08 2.33
N ALA A 48 8.03 -5.10 1.30
CA ALA A 48 8.19 -4.27 0.12
C ALA A 48 7.14 -3.15 0.05
N GLY A 49 7.59 -1.93 -0.29
CA GLY A 49 6.71 -0.79 -0.57
C GLY A 49 6.40 -0.69 -2.05
N PHE A 50 5.12 -0.73 -2.42
CA PHE A 50 4.63 -0.68 -3.78
C PHE A 50 3.83 0.60 -4.03
N GLY A 51 4.07 1.25 -5.17
CA GLY A 51 3.38 2.47 -5.59
C GLY A 51 4.21 3.30 -6.55
N GLY A 52 3.90 4.59 -6.64
CA GLY A 52 4.62 5.57 -7.44
C GLY A 52 5.77 6.26 -6.67
N SER A 53 6.20 7.43 -7.17
CA SER A 53 7.25 8.25 -6.53
C SER A 53 6.88 8.68 -5.11
N THR A 54 5.64 9.09 -4.90
CA THR A 54 5.10 9.48 -3.59
C THR A 54 5.13 8.37 -2.54
N THR A 55 5.26 7.12 -2.97
CA THR A 55 5.51 5.97 -2.10
C THR A 55 7.00 5.78 -1.86
N GLY A 56 7.80 5.97 -2.91
CA GLY A 56 9.23 5.68 -2.90
C GLY A 56 10.04 6.57 -1.97
N GLU A 57 9.69 7.85 -1.88
CA GLU A 57 10.42 8.80 -1.04
C GLU A 57 10.32 8.47 0.45
N PRO A 58 9.12 8.40 1.07
CA PRO A 58 9.02 8.03 2.49
C PRO A 58 9.52 6.61 2.76
N TRP A 59 9.42 5.72 1.77
CA TRP A 59 9.96 4.37 1.92
C TRP A 59 11.49 4.36 2.02
N ASN A 60 12.18 5.20 1.25
CA ASN A 60 13.62 5.34 1.36
C ASN A 60 14.03 5.87 2.73
N HIS A 61 13.32 6.88 3.28
CA HIS A 61 13.56 7.36 4.63
C HIS A 61 13.31 6.29 5.70
N LEU A 62 12.27 5.48 5.53
CA LEU A 62 12.05 4.34 6.44
C LEU A 62 13.21 3.34 6.40
N ILE A 63 13.75 3.05 5.20
CA ILE A 63 14.93 2.19 5.05
C ILE A 63 16.13 2.81 5.79
N GLU A 64 16.36 4.10 5.64
CA GLU A 64 17.46 4.81 6.31
C GLU A 64 17.33 4.71 7.83
N ILE A 65 16.17 5.06 8.39
CA ILE A 65 15.91 5.00 9.83
C ILE A 65 16.11 3.59 10.37
N THR A 66 15.60 2.58 9.70
CA THR A 66 15.67 1.19 10.15
C THR A 66 17.09 0.62 10.09
N ASN A 67 17.96 1.14 9.23
CA ASN A 67 19.36 0.73 9.18
C ASN A 67 20.15 1.13 10.45
N PHE A 68 19.68 2.13 11.19
CA PHE A 68 20.30 2.59 12.44
C PHE A 68 19.60 2.07 13.70
N ASP A 69 18.49 1.34 13.56
CA ASP A 69 17.73 0.82 14.70
C ASP A 69 18.12 -0.64 14.98
N ALA A 70 18.91 -0.83 16.04
CA ALA A 70 19.35 -2.15 16.47
C ALA A 70 18.23 -3.06 16.99
N THR A 71 17.03 -2.54 17.20
CA THR A 71 15.86 -3.34 17.63
C THR A 71 15.13 -4.00 16.49
N VAL A 72 15.42 -3.61 15.24
CA VAL A 72 14.84 -4.20 14.04
C VAL A 72 15.29 -5.64 13.89
N ASN A 73 14.34 -6.52 13.55
CA ASN A 73 14.63 -7.93 13.31
C ASN A 73 15.73 -8.07 12.24
N PRO A 74 16.87 -8.73 12.52
CA PRO A 74 17.99 -8.82 11.57
C PRO A 74 17.66 -9.59 10.27
N CYS A 75 16.60 -10.40 10.28
CA CYS A 75 16.11 -11.06 9.07
C CYS A 75 15.21 -10.16 8.22
N LEU A 76 14.73 -9.04 8.77
CA LEU A 76 13.88 -8.10 8.01
C LEU A 76 14.68 -7.38 6.94
N LYS A 77 14.13 -7.36 5.73
CA LYS A 77 14.65 -6.58 4.62
C LYS A 77 13.54 -5.68 4.08
N LEU A 78 13.72 -4.37 4.24
CA LEU A 78 12.86 -3.39 3.58
C LEU A 78 13.29 -3.23 2.12
N LEU A 79 12.33 -3.22 1.22
CA LEU A 79 12.55 -3.10 -0.21
C LEU A 79 11.69 -1.99 -0.79
N ASN A 80 12.31 -1.00 -1.42
CA ASN A 80 11.60 -0.05 -2.26
C ASN A 80 11.29 -0.72 -3.60
N ALA A 81 10.04 -1.12 -3.79
CA ALA A 81 9.48 -1.76 -4.98
C ALA A 81 8.54 -0.81 -5.73
N THR A 82 8.91 0.46 -5.85
CA THR A 82 8.10 1.48 -6.52
C THR A 82 8.50 1.68 -7.97
N ASN A 83 7.54 2.07 -8.80
CA ASN A 83 7.76 2.55 -10.16
C ASN A 83 7.21 3.97 -10.29
N SER A 84 8.12 4.95 -10.43
CA SER A 84 7.75 6.36 -10.52
C SER A 84 6.90 6.62 -11.75
N GLY A 85 5.86 7.43 -11.59
CA GLY A 85 4.96 7.76 -12.68
C GLY A 85 3.79 6.78 -12.86
N GLU A 86 3.77 5.65 -12.17
CA GLU A 86 2.73 4.64 -12.30
C GLU A 86 1.63 4.80 -11.23
N GLY A 87 0.37 4.62 -11.68
CA GLY A 87 -0.81 4.55 -10.83
C GLY A 87 -1.25 3.11 -10.55
N MET A 88 -2.32 2.95 -9.78
CA MET A 88 -2.87 1.61 -9.49
C MET A 88 -3.38 0.87 -10.73
N GLU A 89 -3.72 1.58 -11.79
CA GLU A 89 -4.15 1.00 -13.07
C GLU A 89 -3.09 0.12 -13.72
N SER A 90 -1.80 0.40 -13.48
CA SER A 90 -0.69 -0.43 -13.98
C SER A 90 -0.42 -1.66 -13.10
N MET A 91 -1.01 -1.71 -11.91
CA MET A 91 -0.73 -2.74 -10.91
C MET A 91 -1.70 -3.92 -11.01
N ASN A 92 -1.92 -4.46 -12.20
CA ASN A 92 -2.82 -5.59 -12.42
C ASN A 92 -2.20 -6.60 -13.40
N VAL A 93 -2.87 -7.72 -13.63
CA VAL A 93 -2.37 -8.84 -14.46
C VAL A 93 -2.26 -8.50 -15.95
N ASP A 94 -2.96 -7.47 -16.41
CA ASP A 94 -2.94 -7.06 -17.82
C ASP A 94 -1.71 -6.16 -18.14
N HIS A 95 -0.92 -5.82 -17.12
CA HIS A 95 0.29 -5.01 -17.23
C HIS A 95 1.53 -5.77 -16.72
N PRO A 96 1.95 -6.86 -17.38
CA PRO A 96 3.12 -7.63 -16.97
C PRO A 96 4.40 -6.79 -16.92
N ASP A 97 4.56 -5.82 -17.83
CA ASP A 97 5.72 -4.93 -17.90
C ASP A 97 5.96 -4.16 -16.58
N TYR A 98 4.89 -3.84 -15.84
CA TYR A 98 5.01 -3.21 -14.52
C TYR A 98 5.72 -4.16 -13.53
N TRP A 99 5.31 -5.42 -13.49
CA TRP A 99 5.85 -6.42 -12.57
C TRP A 99 7.27 -6.85 -12.98
N ASP A 100 7.53 -7.01 -14.27
CA ASP A 100 8.86 -7.28 -14.82
C ASP A 100 9.84 -6.15 -14.45
N TYR A 101 9.41 -4.89 -14.58
CA TYR A 101 10.21 -3.75 -14.14
C TYR A 101 10.55 -3.83 -12.65
N ILE A 102 9.57 -4.12 -11.78
CA ILE A 102 9.81 -4.25 -10.34
C ILE A 102 10.78 -5.39 -10.05
N GLU A 103 10.61 -6.55 -10.67
CA GLU A 103 11.50 -7.68 -10.45
C GLU A 103 12.93 -7.35 -10.91
N ASP A 104 13.10 -6.85 -12.13
CA ASP A 104 14.41 -6.65 -12.75
C ASP A 104 15.18 -5.46 -12.16
N THR A 105 14.47 -4.39 -11.75
CA THR A 105 15.13 -3.15 -11.29
C THR A 105 15.15 -2.97 -9.79
N ARG A 106 14.22 -3.61 -9.05
CA ARG A 106 14.07 -3.42 -7.60
C ARG A 106 14.44 -4.65 -6.78
N ILE A 107 14.04 -5.83 -7.21
CA ILE A 107 14.20 -7.09 -6.44
C ILE A 107 15.55 -7.74 -6.74
N ARG A 108 15.80 -8.13 -7.98
CA ARG A 108 17.01 -8.85 -8.40
C ARG A 108 18.31 -8.13 -8.07
N PRO A 109 18.45 -6.80 -8.28
CA PRO A 109 19.69 -6.09 -7.95
C PRO A 109 20.03 -6.07 -6.45
N LYS A 110 19.06 -6.40 -5.58
CA LYS A 110 19.28 -6.53 -4.14
C LYS A 110 19.60 -7.96 -3.69
N GLY A 111 19.76 -8.90 -4.64
CA GLY A 111 19.97 -10.31 -4.35
C GLY A 111 18.75 -11.01 -3.75
N LEU A 112 17.57 -10.45 -3.99
CA LEU A 112 16.29 -10.96 -3.53
C LEU A 112 15.51 -11.63 -4.67
N THR A 113 14.44 -12.33 -4.30
CA THR A 113 13.50 -12.92 -5.27
C THR A 113 12.05 -12.64 -4.86
N PRO A 114 11.09 -12.72 -5.80
CA PRO A 114 9.67 -12.64 -5.52
C PRO A 114 9.20 -13.61 -4.43
N ALA A 115 9.80 -14.80 -4.35
CA ALA A 115 9.46 -15.80 -3.35
C ALA A 115 9.74 -15.40 -1.90
N GLN A 116 10.58 -14.38 -1.67
CA GLN A 116 10.91 -13.89 -0.33
C GLN A 116 9.96 -12.78 0.16
N VAL A 117 9.14 -12.19 -0.73
CA VAL A 117 8.21 -11.11 -0.39
C VAL A 117 7.01 -11.70 0.37
N GLN A 118 6.89 -11.37 1.64
CA GLN A 118 5.82 -11.87 2.51
C GLN A 118 4.90 -10.78 3.05
N ILE A 119 5.38 -9.54 3.05
CA ILE A 119 4.65 -8.37 3.54
C ILE A 119 4.78 -7.26 2.50
N ALA A 120 3.71 -6.53 2.27
CA ALA A 120 3.71 -5.36 1.40
C ALA A 120 3.09 -4.14 2.08
N TRP A 121 3.53 -2.96 1.67
CA TRP A 121 2.83 -1.71 1.84
C TRP A 121 2.41 -1.21 0.46
N LEU A 122 1.11 -1.19 0.21
CA LEU A 122 0.51 -0.67 -1.00
C LEU A 122 0.01 0.75 -0.72
N PHE A 123 0.72 1.72 -1.24
CA PHE A 123 0.38 3.13 -1.10
C PHE A 123 0.42 3.78 -2.48
N ASN A 124 -0.74 4.03 -3.07
CA ASN A 124 -0.84 4.62 -4.40
C ASN A 124 -2.22 5.23 -4.63
N GLY A 125 -2.33 6.03 -5.70
CA GLY A 125 -3.58 6.54 -6.23
C GLY A 125 -3.80 6.08 -7.67
N SER A 126 -4.92 6.46 -8.24
CA SER A 126 -5.16 6.32 -9.68
C SER A 126 -4.62 7.54 -10.43
N ARG A 127 -4.03 7.31 -11.59
CA ARG A 127 -3.66 8.36 -12.54
C ARG A 127 -4.62 8.47 -13.73
N ALA A 128 -5.51 7.49 -13.88
CA ALA A 128 -6.49 7.44 -14.96
C ALA A 128 -7.83 8.12 -14.61
N ASP A 129 -8.17 8.19 -13.31
CA ASP A 129 -9.43 8.80 -12.89
C ASP A 129 -9.30 10.33 -12.83
N THR A 130 -10.11 11.02 -13.61
CA THR A 130 -10.19 12.50 -13.63
C THR A 130 -11.51 13.03 -13.09
N ILE A 131 -12.46 12.13 -12.81
CA ILE A 131 -13.77 12.44 -12.23
C ILE A 131 -13.82 11.81 -10.84
N PHE A 132 -13.99 12.65 -9.83
CA PHE A 132 -13.94 12.22 -8.43
C PHE A 132 -15.33 12.12 -7.78
N ASP A 133 -16.39 12.03 -8.58
CA ASP A 133 -17.76 11.96 -8.07
C ASP A 133 -18.04 10.62 -7.37
N MET A 134 -18.57 10.72 -6.18
CA MET A 134 -18.95 9.57 -5.37
C MET A 134 -20.38 9.11 -5.70
N PRO A 135 -20.68 7.81 -5.76
CA PRO A 135 -19.84 6.67 -5.36
C PRO A 135 -18.92 6.12 -6.45
N ALA A 136 -19.05 6.58 -7.70
CA ALA A 136 -18.36 5.98 -8.86
C ALA A 136 -16.83 5.96 -8.67
N TYR A 137 -16.25 7.06 -8.19
CA TYR A 137 -14.80 7.13 -7.94
C TYR A 137 -14.36 6.14 -6.86
N ARG A 138 -15.10 6.05 -5.74
CA ARG A 138 -14.83 5.03 -4.69
C ARG A 138 -14.80 3.62 -5.26
N ASP A 139 -15.80 3.30 -6.10
CA ASP A 139 -15.95 1.94 -6.67
C ASP A 139 -14.85 1.64 -7.69
N SER A 140 -14.41 2.65 -8.47
CA SER A 140 -13.24 2.57 -9.35
C SER A 140 -11.96 2.26 -8.56
N ILE A 141 -11.69 3.03 -7.52
CA ILE A 141 -10.51 2.82 -6.67
C ILE A 141 -10.57 1.46 -5.96
N GLU A 142 -11.71 1.10 -5.38
CA GLU A 142 -11.89 -0.21 -4.74
C GLU A 142 -11.58 -1.37 -5.71
N ARG A 143 -12.07 -1.27 -6.94
CA ARG A 143 -11.78 -2.26 -7.98
C ARG A 143 -10.30 -2.32 -8.33
N LYS A 144 -9.61 -1.19 -8.47
CA LYS A 144 -8.18 -1.14 -8.75
C LYS A 144 -7.36 -1.74 -7.60
N VAL A 145 -7.72 -1.45 -6.35
CA VAL A 145 -7.11 -2.07 -5.17
C VAL A 145 -7.26 -3.59 -5.22
N GLN A 146 -8.45 -4.09 -5.52
CA GLN A 146 -8.69 -5.54 -5.61
C GLN A 146 -7.84 -6.20 -6.71
N LEU A 147 -7.76 -5.59 -7.89
CA LEU A 147 -6.97 -6.10 -9.01
C LEU A 147 -5.47 -6.08 -8.69
N ALA A 148 -4.96 -4.99 -8.10
CA ALA A 148 -3.57 -4.89 -7.69
C ALA A 148 -3.20 -5.98 -6.67
N LEU A 149 -4.04 -6.19 -5.65
CA LEU A 149 -3.80 -7.21 -4.63
C LEU A 149 -3.87 -8.64 -5.19
N ALA A 150 -4.75 -8.88 -6.17
CA ALA A 150 -4.83 -10.17 -6.85
C ALA A 150 -3.57 -10.43 -7.70
N ALA A 151 -3.11 -9.43 -8.46
CA ALA A 151 -1.86 -9.52 -9.22
C ALA A 151 -0.65 -9.74 -8.30
N MET A 152 -0.56 -9.01 -7.18
CA MET A 152 0.50 -9.20 -6.19
C MET A 152 0.57 -10.63 -5.64
N LEU A 153 -0.53 -11.36 -5.55
CA LEU A 153 -0.50 -12.77 -5.13
C LEU A 153 0.07 -13.71 -6.19
N ILE A 154 -0.07 -13.35 -7.47
CA ILE A 154 0.50 -14.11 -8.58
C ILE A 154 2.01 -13.90 -8.60
N GLU A 155 2.43 -12.63 -8.52
CA GLU A 155 3.84 -12.25 -8.57
C GLU A 155 4.62 -12.66 -7.32
N TYR A 156 3.99 -12.58 -6.14
CA TYR A 156 4.61 -12.86 -4.85
C TYR A 156 3.90 -14.02 -4.13
N PRO A 157 4.23 -15.28 -4.45
CA PRO A 157 3.47 -16.45 -4.00
C PRO A 157 3.43 -16.63 -2.47
N ASN A 158 4.40 -16.05 -1.75
CA ASN A 158 4.47 -16.09 -0.29
C ASN A 158 3.90 -14.83 0.39
N LEU A 159 3.27 -13.93 -0.36
CA LEU A 159 2.66 -12.72 0.19
C LEU A 159 1.50 -13.07 1.11
N LYS A 160 1.56 -12.58 2.35
CA LYS A 160 0.60 -12.90 3.43
C LYS A 160 -0.15 -11.69 3.92
N LEU A 161 0.55 -10.57 4.14
CA LEU A 161 -0.01 -9.34 4.70
C LEU A 161 0.23 -8.16 3.77
N VAL A 162 -0.78 -7.31 3.62
CA VAL A 162 -0.63 -6.02 2.96
C VAL A 162 -1.16 -4.93 3.88
N TYR A 163 -0.32 -3.94 4.14
CA TYR A 163 -0.74 -2.67 4.69
C TYR A 163 -1.13 -1.76 3.52
N VAL A 164 -2.35 -1.26 3.53
CA VAL A 164 -2.85 -0.35 2.50
C VAL A 164 -2.82 1.09 2.97
N GLY A 165 -2.61 2.03 2.06
CA GLY A 165 -2.63 3.46 2.32
C GLY A 165 -3.06 4.23 1.08
N SER A 166 -3.73 5.34 1.30
CA SER A 166 -4.15 6.28 0.24
C SER A 166 -3.18 7.46 0.14
N PRO A 167 -3.19 8.19 -0.98
CA PRO A 167 -2.31 9.34 -1.18
C PRO A 167 -2.38 10.40 -0.08
N TYR A 168 -1.34 11.24 -0.02
CA TYR A 168 -1.29 12.44 0.81
C TYR A 168 -2.27 13.50 0.36
N TYR A 169 -2.32 14.60 1.10
CA TYR A 169 -2.98 15.81 0.67
C TYR A 169 -2.32 16.36 -0.60
N ALA A 170 -3.13 16.62 -1.61
CA ALA A 170 -2.66 17.09 -2.92
C ALA A 170 -3.11 18.55 -3.24
N GLY A 171 -3.57 19.28 -2.23
CA GLY A 171 -4.05 20.65 -2.42
C GLY A 171 -2.94 21.69 -2.65
N TYR A 172 -1.68 21.30 -2.43
CA TYR A 172 -0.51 22.14 -2.75
C TYR A 172 0.05 21.88 -4.16
N ALA A 173 -0.43 20.85 -4.86
CA ALA A 173 0.00 20.56 -6.22
C ALA A 173 -0.50 21.67 -7.17
N ASP A 174 0.33 22.04 -8.16
CA ASP A 174 -0.05 23.06 -9.15
C ASP A 174 -1.24 22.56 -9.99
N PRO A 175 -2.43 23.21 -9.89
CA PRO A 175 -3.62 22.78 -10.60
C PRO A 175 -3.52 22.93 -12.12
N THR A 176 -2.53 23.65 -12.62
CA THR A 176 -2.31 23.86 -14.07
C THR A 176 -1.45 22.77 -14.69
N TYR A 177 -0.83 21.90 -13.88
CA TYR A 177 0.05 20.84 -14.35
C TYR A 177 -0.79 19.62 -14.77
N GLU A 178 -1.07 19.50 -16.06
CA GLU A 178 -1.97 18.49 -16.62
C GLU A 178 -1.62 17.05 -16.24
N MET A 179 -0.35 16.75 -16.02
CA MET A 179 0.12 15.42 -15.64
C MET A 179 -0.46 14.95 -14.28
N TYR A 180 -0.87 15.89 -13.42
CA TYR A 180 -1.34 15.59 -12.06
C TYR A 180 -2.85 15.76 -11.86
N THR A 181 -3.62 15.96 -12.92
CA THR A 181 -5.09 16.16 -12.83
C THR A 181 -5.80 15.05 -12.06
N SER A 182 -5.26 13.82 -12.11
CA SER A 182 -5.84 12.65 -11.44
C SER A 182 -5.47 12.53 -9.95
N ILE A 183 -4.51 13.34 -9.47
CA ILE A 183 -4.04 13.27 -8.08
C ILE A 183 -4.34 14.52 -7.25
N HIS A 184 -5.06 15.51 -7.83
CA HIS A 184 -5.52 16.71 -7.13
C HIS A 184 -6.62 16.42 -6.10
N GLU A 185 -6.85 17.38 -5.21
CA GLU A 185 -8.04 17.34 -4.38
C GLU A 185 -9.31 17.66 -5.21
N PRO A 186 -10.45 17.03 -4.91
CA PRO A 186 -10.68 16.10 -3.79
C PRO A 186 -10.32 14.63 -4.10
N GLY A 187 -9.59 14.35 -5.15
CA GLY A 187 -9.24 12.99 -5.59
C GLY A 187 -8.45 12.21 -4.53
N SER A 188 -7.39 12.81 -3.98
CA SER A 188 -6.57 12.18 -2.94
C SER A 188 -7.37 11.84 -1.69
N TYR A 189 -8.17 12.78 -1.18
CA TYR A 189 -9.07 12.53 -0.07
C TYR A 189 -10.07 11.40 -0.35
N ARG A 190 -10.75 11.49 -1.50
CA ARG A 190 -11.80 10.53 -1.89
C ARG A 190 -11.23 9.13 -2.21
N CYS A 191 -9.98 9.04 -2.64
CA CYS A 191 -9.27 7.79 -2.88
C CYS A 191 -9.29 6.88 -1.64
N ALA A 192 -9.14 7.44 -0.45
CA ALA A 192 -9.17 6.70 0.80
C ALA A 192 -10.47 5.89 1.00
N PHE A 193 -11.60 6.36 0.48
CA PHE A 193 -12.87 5.63 0.60
C PHE A 193 -12.89 4.34 -0.24
N GLY A 194 -12.15 4.29 -1.34
CA GLY A 194 -11.98 3.06 -2.12
C GLY A 194 -11.15 2.02 -1.39
N PHE A 195 -10.03 2.42 -0.79
CA PHE A 195 -9.23 1.53 0.07
C PHE A 195 -10.02 1.05 1.28
N LYS A 196 -10.78 1.96 1.91
CA LYS A 196 -11.67 1.60 3.01
C LYS A 196 -12.69 0.56 2.59
N ALA A 197 -13.35 0.75 1.43
CA ALA A 197 -14.33 -0.20 0.91
C ALA A 197 -13.72 -1.59 0.71
N ALA A 198 -12.50 -1.68 0.18
CA ALA A 198 -11.77 -2.94 0.02
C ALA A 198 -11.53 -3.64 1.37
N VAL A 199 -11.03 -2.90 2.37
CA VAL A 199 -10.79 -3.43 3.72
C VAL A 199 -12.10 -3.88 4.39
N GLU A 200 -13.17 -3.09 4.27
CA GLU A 200 -14.49 -3.42 4.81
C GLU A 200 -15.06 -4.70 4.17
N LYS A 201 -14.96 -4.85 2.85
CA LYS A 201 -15.36 -6.06 2.13
C LYS A 201 -14.61 -7.30 2.64
N GLN A 202 -13.30 -7.20 2.85
CA GLN A 202 -12.55 -8.31 3.43
C GLN A 202 -13.00 -8.67 4.84
N ILE A 203 -13.25 -7.67 5.70
CA ILE A 203 -13.72 -7.87 7.07
C ILE A 203 -15.11 -8.55 7.08
N MET A 204 -15.99 -8.15 6.17
CA MET A 204 -17.35 -8.71 6.01
C MET A 204 -17.35 -10.07 5.33
N GLY A 205 -16.23 -10.54 4.79
CA GLY A 205 -16.12 -11.88 4.18
C GLY A 205 -16.56 -11.95 2.72
N ASP A 206 -16.47 -10.85 1.99
CA ASP A 206 -16.73 -10.81 0.56
C ASP A 206 -15.81 -11.82 -0.17
N PRO A 207 -16.37 -12.73 -1.01
CA PRO A 207 -15.58 -13.74 -1.73
C PRO A 207 -14.45 -13.17 -2.59
N MET A 208 -14.63 -11.97 -3.18
CA MET A 208 -13.61 -11.30 -3.98
C MET A 208 -12.41 -10.82 -3.15
N TYR A 209 -12.54 -10.81 -1.83
CA TYR A 209 -11.51 -10.43 -0.86
C TYR A 209 -11.08 -11.59 0.05
N LYS A 210 -11.32 -12.82 -0.39
CA LYS A 210 -10.92 -14.02 0.36
C LYS A 210 -9.40 -14.12 0.45
N TYR A 211 -8.88 -14.21 1.68
CA TYR A 211 -7.44 -14.27 1.97
C TYR A 211 -6.97 -15.64 2.49
N THR A 212 -7.86 -16.62 2.58
CA THR A 212 -7.57 -17.97 3.07
C THR A 212 -7.64 -19.00 1.97
N ALA A 213 -6.74 -20.01 2.00
CA ALA A 213 -6.81 -21.16 1.13
C ALA A 213 -7.93 -22.15 1.58
N PRO A 214 -8.53 -22.97 0.68
CA PRO A 214 -8.38 -22.88 -0.77
C PRO A 214 -9.13 -21.70 -1.38
N GLY A 215 -8.68 -21.24 -2.55
CA GLY A 215 -9.34 -20.15 -3.28
C GLY A 215 -9.05 -18.75 -2.68
N LYS A 216 -7.84 -18.52 -2.19
CA LYS A 216 -7.32 -17.21 -1.82
C LYS A 216 -7.31 -16.30 -3.06
N VAL A 217 -7.86 -15.09 -2.94
CA VAL A 217 -7.98 -14.12 -4.03
C VAL A 217 -7.07 -12.91 -3.79
N VAL A 218 -6.94 -12.47 -2.53
CA VAL A 218 -6.10 -11.34 -2.12
C VAL A 218 -5.34 -11.68 -0.83
N PRO A 219 -4.24 -11.00 -0.50
CA PRO A 219 -3.61 -11.14 0.82
C PRO A 219 -4.49 -10.59 1.95
N PHE A 220 -4.11 -10.85 3.20
CA PHE A 220 -4.78 -10.24 4.33
C PHE A 220 -4.45 -8.75 4.41
N MET A 221 -5.46 -7.90 4.56
CA MET A 221 -5.31 -6.44 4.54
C MET A 221 -5.46 -5.82 5.93
N LEU A 222 -4.64 -4.79 6.16
CA LEU A 222 -4.75 -3.83 7.25
C LEU A 222 -4.50 -2.43 6.69
N TRP A 223 -5.06 -1.40 7.31
CA TRP A 223 -4.57 -0.05 7.08
C TRP A 223 -3.14 0.08 7.62
N GLY A 224 -2.28 0.65 6.80
CA GLY A 224 -0.99 1.20 7.21
C GLY A 224 -1.16 2.61 7.81
N PRO A 225 -0.10 3.40 7.87
CA PRO A 225 -0.20 4.81 8.22
C PRO A 225 -1.17 5.53 7.28
N TYR A 226 -2.14 6.25 7.84
CA TYR A 226 -3.00 7.15 7.08
C TYR A 226 -2.38 8.53 7.13
N LEU A 227 -1.89 9.01 6.00
CA LEU A 227 -1.03 10.19 5.94
C LEU A 227 -1.73 11.44 5.38
N TRP A 228 -2.98 11.33 4.94
CA TRP A 228 -3.74 12.49 4.49
C TRP A 228 -4.14 13.40 5.66
N THR A 229 -3.96 14.70 5.48
CA THR A 229 -4.46 15.78 6.36
C THR A 229 -5.14 16.82 5.50
N ASP A 230 -5.82 17.80 6.08
CA ASP A 230 -6.39 18.96 5.35
C ASP A 230 -5.34 20.08 5.29
N GLY A 231 -4.27 19.84 4.55
CA GLY A 231 -3.15 20.77 4.43
C GLY A 231 -2.50 21.03 5.79
N ASP A 232 -2.37 22.31 6.12
CA ASP A 232 -1.77 22.84 7.35
C ASP A 232 -2.65 22.68 8.60
N GLN A 233 -3.85 22.08 8.44
CA GLN A 233 -4.74 21.86 9.59
C GLN A 233 -4.34 20.59 10.36
N PRO A 234 -3.81 20.71 11.58
CA PRO A 234 -3.38 19.55 12.36
C PRO A 234 -4.54 18.61 12.67
N ARG A 235 -4.35 17.33 12.47
CA ARG A 235 -5.34 16.32 12.89
C ARG A 235 -5.44 16.29 14.41
N THR A 236 -6.65 16.19 14.93
CA THR A 236 -6.91 16.15 16.38
C THR A 236 -6.34 14.90 17.08
N TYR A 237 -6.07 13.85 16.31
CA TYR A 237 -5.65 12.56 16.84
C TYR A 237 -4.14 12.48 17.11
N ASP A 238 -3.31 12.98 16.20
CA ASP A 238 -1.85 12.83 16.24
C ASP A 238 -1.10 14.12 15.87
N SER A 239 -1.83 15.22 15.66
CA SER A 239 -1.29 16.53 15.27
C SER A 239 -0.52 16.53 13.94
N LEU A 240 -0.67 15.51 13.10
CA LEU A 240 -0.07 15.50 11.79
C LEU A 240 -0.71 16.59 10.92
N PHE A 241 0.11 17.34 10.22
CA PHE A 241 -0.26 18.30 9.17
C PHE A 241 0.83 18.28 8.09
N TRP A 242 0.56 18.91 6.96
CA TRP A 242 1.51 19.09 5.88
C TRP A 242 1.73 20.59 5.65
N ASP A 243 2.96 21.05 5.75
CA ASP A 243 3.36 22.41 5.43
C ASP A 243 3.83 22.49 3.98
N CYS A 244 3.32 23.49 3.23
CA CYS A 244 3.69 23.64 1.82
C CYS A 244 5.17 23.97 1.61
N GLU A 245 5.77 24.73 2.54
CA GLU A 245 7.17 25.16 2.41
C GLU A 245 8.16 24.05 2.80
N ASP A 246 7.81 23.27 3.84
CA ASP A 246 8.71 22.28 4.44
C ASP A 246 8.52 20.86 3.85
N ASP A 247 7.30 20.49 3.47
CA ASP A 247 6.94 19.12 3.14
C ASP A 247 6.79 18.87 1.63
N PHE A 248 6.65 19.91 0.82
CA PHE A 248 6.44 19.81 -0.62
C PHE A 248 7.50 20.55 -1.40
N ARG A 249 7.90 19.99 -2.52
CA ARG A 249 8.81 20.66 -3.45
C ARG A 249 8.08 21.79 -4.18
N VAL A 250 8.83 22.82 -4.59
CA VAL A 250 8.30 23.94 -5.37
C VAL A 250 7.76 23.50 -6.74
N ASP A 251 8.21 22.38 -7.24
CA ASP A 251 7.81 21.75 -8.51
C ASP A 251 6.76 20.62 -8.37
N GLY A 252 6.21 20.46 -7.20
CA GLY A 252 5.13 19.48 -6.89
C GLY A 252 5.62 18.12 -6.43
#